data_863dcdf49ff23819ab1a4c15e4b1fec8
#
_entry.id   863dcdf49ff23819ab1a4c15e4b1fec8
#
_cell.length_a   1.000
_cell.length_b   1.000
_cell.length_c   1.000
_cell.angle_alpha   90.00
_cell.angle_beta   90.00
_cell.angle_gamma   90.00
#
_symmetry.space_group_name_H-M   'P 1'
#
loop_
_entity.id
_entity.type
_entity.pdbx_description
1 polymer ?
#
loop_
_entity_poly.entity_id
_entity_poly.type
_entity_poly.pdbx_seq_one_letter_code
_entity_poly.pdbx_strand_id
1 'polypeptide(L)'
;QIKINPLYLEREQKAPLIIKNQILELRRDIQSKNLTFEVGYTTALDYKLEQLAATKAPNDLPTQANIQNAVAAQILNIDLAEREKFERINPGVIPELQLIKARGCFASAKSFDWRTFNKVTPVRNQGGCGSCWAFATLGAYEGSNLIRNNTAADASEQQIINWGGSGSCGGGWWSKAFDYLINKGTATEATVPYTATNNPYNPSIATPYRSIAWGYVKPDGGIPTVAEMKLAMCKHGPLTVAVRVTPAFQGYVSGVFNEQAQGPINHGVTLIGWDDQKQAWLIKNSWGTGWGDNGYMWIGYNSNSIGYGAAWTQARSNFYKLSPDLLKKINIFQINPELIKVNSKNISR
;
A
#
# COMPACT_ATOMS: atom_id res chain seq x y z
N GLN A 1 4.24 9.02 29.89
CA GLN A 1 3.93 7.56 29.87
C GLN A 1 3.09 7.28 28.63
N ILE A 2 3.56 6.34 27.78
CA ILE A 2 2.80 5.85 26.63
C ILE A 2 1.65 4.99 27.20
N LYS A 3 0.42 5.33 26.83
CA LYS A 3 -0.77 4.64 27.33
C LYS A 3 -1.01 3.37 26.51
N ILE A 4 -0.65 2.21 27.04
CA ILE A 4 -0.92 0.92 26.39
C ILE A 4 -2.43 0.64 26.44
N ASN A 5 -3.02 0.21 25.32
CA ASN A 5 -4.42 -0.19 25.27
C ASN A 5 -4.67 -1.37 26.24
N PRO A 6 -5.66 -1.27 27.14
CA PRO A 6 -5.97 -2.33 28.11
C PRO A 6 -6.15 -3.73 27.51
N LEU A 7 -6.60 -3.82 26.26
CA LEU A 7 -6.75 -5.09 25.54
C LEU A 7 -5.44 -5.89 25.50
N TYR A 8 -4.30 -5.24 25.26
CA TYR A 8 -3.01 -5.94 25.20
C TYR A 8 -2.56 -6.44 26.57
N LEU A 9 -2.85 -5.69 27.64
CA LEU A 9 -2.57 -6.12 29.02
C LEU A 9 -3.40 -7.35 29.41
N GLU A 10 -4.69 -7.36 29.09
CA GLU A 10 -5.57 -8.50 29.33
C GLU A 10 -5.11 -9.76 28.57
N ARG A 11 -4.80 -9.60 27.29
CA ARG A 11 -4.26 -10.70 26.47
C ARG A 11 -2.96 -11.25 27.05
N GLU A 12 -2.03 -10.38 27.46
CA GLU A 12 -0.73 -10.77 28.02
C GLU A 12 -0.89 -11.57 29.32
N GLN A 13 -1.86 -11.21 30.17
CA GLN A 13 -2.16 -11.98 31.39
C GLN A 13 -2.49 -13.45 31.07
N LYS A 14 -3.24 -13.67 29.99
CA LYS A 14 -3.69 -14.99 29.51
C LYS A 14 -2.70 -15.67 28.55
N ALA A 15 -1.61 -14.99 28.16
CA ALA A 15 -0.66 -15.50 27.17
C ALA A 15 0.07 -16.75 27.64
N PRO A 16 0.43 -17.69 26.73
CA PRO A 16 1.36 -18.77 27.01
C PRO A 16 2.70 -18.25 27.54
N LEU A 17 3.37 -19.04 28.39
CA LEU A 17 4.64 -18.64 29.01
C LEU A 17 5.72 -18.27 27.97
N ILE A 18 5.77 -18.97 26.84
CA ILE A 18 6.70 -18.69 25.75
C ILE A 18 6.49 -17.27 25.19
N ILE A 19 5.24 -16.84 25.02
CA ILE A 19 4.91 -15.49 24.54
C ILE A 19 5.24 -14.44 25.59
N LYS A 20 4.94 -14.70 26.87
CA LYS A 20 5.32 -13.82 27.98
C LYS A 20 6.82 -13.57 28.03
N ASN A 21 7.61 -14.65 27.90
CA ASN A 21 9.08 -14.55 27.89
C ASN A 21 9.56 -13.75 26.66
N GLN A 22 9.02 -14.01 25.48
CA GLN A 22 9.34 -13.26 24.27
C GLN A 22 9.07 -11.76 24.43
N ILE A 23 7.92 -11.38 24.98
CA ILE A 23 7.58 -9.96 25.22
C ILE A 23 8.55 -9.33 26.24
N LEU A 24 8.91 -10.06 27.30
CA LEU A 24 9.89 -9.58 28.28
C LEU A 24 11.27 -9.33 27.66
N GLU A 25 11.74 -10.22 26.81
CA GLU A 25 13.01 -10.06 26.07
C GLU A 25 12.94 -8.84 25.14
N LEU A 26 11.86 -8.69 24.37
CA LEU A 26 11.67 -7.54 23.50
C LEU A 26 11.67 -6.23 24.30
N ARG A 27 11.01 -6.17 25.46
CA ARG A 27 11.01 -4.97 26.34
C ARG A 27 12.41 -4.63 26.86
N ARG A 28 13.22 -5.64 27.21
CA ARG A 28 14.63 -5.44 27.62
C ARG A 28 15.44 -4.85 26.46
N ASP A 29 15.26 -5.39 25.25
CA ASP A 29 15.94 -4.91 24.06
C ASP A 29 15.54 -3.45 23.73
N ILE A 30 14.27 -3.13 23.79
CA ILE A 30 13.74 -1.78 23.59
C ILE A 30 14.35 -0.80 24.58
N GLN A 31 14.38 -1.18 25.86
CA GLN A 31 14.97 -0.36 26.91
C GLN A 31 16.49 -0.19 26.72
N SER A 32 17.22 -1.26 26.43
CA SER A 32 18.69 -1.23 26.26
C SER A 32 19.14 -0.39 25.07
N LYS A 33 18.29 -0.31 24.02
CA LYS A 33 18.55 0.42 22.78
C LYS A 33 17.90 1.84 22.79
N ASN A 34 17.24 2.22 23.89
CA ASN A 34 16.50 3.50 24.02
C ASN A 34 15.48 3.71 22.89
N LEU A 35 14.75 2.66 22.49
CA LEU A 35 13.73 2.73 21.47
C LEU A 35 12.45 3.37 22.05
N THR A 36 11.61 3.94 21.17
CA THR A 36 10.50 4.84 21.55
C THR A 36 9.12 4.24 21.34
N PHE A 37 9.01 2.93 21.36
CA PHE A 37 7.74 2.20 21.20
C PHE A 37 7.55 1.14 22.29
N GLU A 38 6.32 0.67 22.40
CA GLU A 38 5.92 -0.37 23.33
C GLU A 38 5.51 -1.65 22.60
N VAL A 39 5.73 -2.78 23.26
CA VAL A 39 5.30 -4.10 22.77
C VAL A 39 4.39 -4.79 23.78
N GLY A 40 3.49 -5.62 23.25
CA GLY A 40 2.55 -6.42 24.03
C GLY A 40 2.09 -7.65 23.25
N TYR A 41 1.13 -8.40 23.81
CA TYR A 41 0.58 -9.57 23.15
C TYR A 41 -0.47 -9.16 22.10
N THR A 42 -0.01 -8.86 20.90
CA THR A 42 -0.86 -8.59 19.74
C THR A 42 -1.42 -9.89 19.13
N THR A 43 -2.47 -9.78 18.30
CA THR A 43 -2.99 -10.93 17.52
C THR A 43 -1.99 -11.46 16.49
N ALA A 44 -1.01 -10.65 16.09
CA ALA A 44 0.03 -11.08 15.18
C ALA A 44 0.98 -12.12 15.84
N LEU A 45 1.18 -12.08 17.16
CA LEU A 45 2.00 -13.07 17.88
C LEU A 45 1.35 -14.45 17.97
N ASP A 46 0.10 -14.61 17.53
CA ASP A 46 -0.56 -15.92 17.40
C ASP A 46 -0.05 -16.70 16.16
N TYR A 47 0.72 -16.06 15.27
CA TYR A 47 1.29 -16.62 14.04
C TYR A 47 2.81 -16.61 14.07
N LYS A 48 3.43 -17.49 13.28
CA LYS A 48 4.86 -17.36 12.96
C LYS A 48 5.08 -16.16 12.04
N LEU A 49 6.20 -15.46 12.20
CA LEU A 49 6.50 -14.27 11.43
C LEU A 49 6.50 -14.53 9.90
N GLU A 50 6.99 -15.71 9.48
CA GLU A 50 7.04 -16.12 8.08
C GLU A 50 5.65 -16.32 7.44
N GLN A 51 4.62 -16.56 8.26
CA GLN A 51 3.23 -16.64 7.79
C GLN A 51 2.62 -15.26 7.53
N LEU A 52 3.13 -14.22 8.20
CA LEU A 52 2.65 -12.85 8.09
C LEU A 52 3.49 -12.02 7.11
N ALA A 53 4.76 -12.34 6.96
CA ALA A 53 5.77 -11.53 6.28
C ALA A 53 6.41 -12.33 5.14
N ALA A 54 5.85 -12.21 3.94
CA ALA A 54 6.29 -12.98 2.77
C ALA A 54 6.44 -12.13 1.49
N THR A 55 6.58 -10.81 1.64
CA THR A 55 6.88 -9.93 0.49
C THR A 55 8.29 -10.19 -0.04
N LYS A 56 8.40 -10.36 -1.36
CA LYS A 56 9.65 -10.67 -2.06
C LYS A 56 9.85 -9.69 -3.22
N ALA A 57 10.85 -8.81 -3.10
CA ALA A 57 11.19 -7.89 -4.19
C ALA A 57 11.74 -8.66 -5.41
N PRO A 58 11.42 -8.22 -6.64
CA PRO A 58 12.05 -8.75 -7.85
C PRO A 58 13.56 -8.48 -7.86
N ASN A 59 14.35 -9.42 -8.40
CA ASN A 59 15.80 -9.27 -8.49
C ASN A 59 16.23 -8.12 -9.43
N ASP A 60 15.39 -7.79 -10.42
CA ASP A 60 15.62 -6.75 -11.43
C ASP A 60 14.75 -5.51 -11.19
N LEU A 61 14.39 -5.24 -9.94
CA LEU A 61 13.50 -4.13 -9.55
C LEU A 61 13.88 -2.78 -10.17
N PRO A 62 15.16 -2.36 -10.23
CA PRO A 62 15.53 -1.08 -10.85
C PRO A 62 15.15 -0.98 -12.33
N THR A 63 15.33 -2.06 -13.07
CA THR A 63 14.96 -2.12 -14.50
C THR A 63 13.43 -2.08 -14.67
N GLN A 64 12.71 -2.90 -13.89
CA GLN A 64 11.25 -2.92 -13.92
C GLN A 64 10.65 -1.57 -13.53
N ALA A 65 11.18 -0.92 -12.49
CA ALA A 65 10.69 0.37 -12.02
C ALA A 65 10.85 1.49 -13.07
N ASN A 66 12.01 1.53 -13.73
CA ASN A 66 12.28 2.51 -14.78
C ASN A 66 11.33 2.33 -15.98
N ILE A 67 11.15 1.09 -16.45
CA ILE A 67 10.21 0.77 -17.54
C ILE A 67 8.78 1.14 -17.14
N GLN A 68 8.35 0.72 -15.95
CA GLN A 68 7.00 0.97 -15.47
C GLN A 68 6.70 2.47 -15.32
N ASN A 69 7.64 3.27 -14.84
CA ASN A 69 7.44 4.70 -14.69
C ASN A 69 7.30 5.40 -16.05
N ALA A 70 8.01 4.93 -17.08
CA ALA A 70 7.84 5.43 -18.46
C ALA A 70 6.44 5.09 -19.01
N VAL A 71 5.95 3.86 -18.76
CA VAL A 71 4.58 3.43 -19.11
C VAL A 71 3.55 4.31 -18.39
N ALA A 72 3.72 4.46 -17.07
CA ALA A 72 2.80 5.24 -16.24
C ALA A 72 2.69 6.69 -16.71
N ALA A 73 3.80 7.33 -17.06
CA ALA A 73 3.79 8.71 -17.55
C ALA A 73 2.93 8.88 -18.81
N GLN A 74 3.00 7.95 -19.76
CA GLN A 74 2.17 7.99 -20.98
C GLN A 74 0.67 7.81 -20.66
N ILE A 75 0.36 6.87 -19.77
CA ILE A 75 -1.03 6.60 -19.38
C ILE A 75 -1.61 7.79 -18.61
N LEU A 76 -0.85 8.38 -17.69
CA LEU A 76 -1.28 9.55 -16.95
C LEU A 76 -1.56 10.76 -17.86
N ASN A 77 -0.78 10.96 -18.91
CA ASN A 77 -1.03 12.02 -19.89
C ASN A 77 -2.35 11.80 -20.62
N ILE A 78 -2.68 10.55 -20.96
CA ILE A 78 -3.97 10.20 -21.59
C ILE A 78 -5.12 10.47 -20.61
N ASP A 79 -5.00 9.99 -19.37
CA ASP A 79 -6.03 10.18 -18.34
C ASP A 79 -6.24 11.67 -18.02
N LEU A 80 -5.15 12.44 -17.93
CA LEU A 80 -5.20 13.89 -17.69
C LEU A 80 -5.96 14.63 -18.81
N ALA A 81 -5.67 14.32 -20.07
CA ALA A 81 -6.34 14.94 -21.22
C ALA A 81 -7.86 14.68 -21.21
N GLU A 82 -8.27 13.45 -20.92
CA GLU A 82 -9.71 13.11 -20.84
C GLU A 82 -10.37 13.74 -19.60
N ARG A 83 -9.66 13.82 -18.47
CA ARG A 83 -10.12 14.53 -17.28
C ARG A 83 -10.37 16.02 -17.55
N GLU A 84 -9.41 16.69 -18.17
CA GLU A 84 -9.53 18.12 -18.51
C GLU A 84 -10.66 18.38 -19.52
N LYS A 85 -10.87 17.50 -20.48
CA LYS A 85 -11.96 17.54 -21.43
C LYS A 85 -13.31 17.41 -20.71
N PHE A 86 -13.43 16.47 -19.77
CA PHE A 86 -14.65 16.28 -18.99
C PHE A 86 -14.92 17.50 -18.08
N GLU A 87 -13.90 18.02 -17.37
CA GLU A 87 -14.03 19.14 -16.44
C GLU A 87 -14.45 20.43 -17.15
N ARG A 88 -14.03 20.64 -18.42
CA ARG A 88 -14.50 21.79 -19.23
C ARG A 88 -16.00 21.77 -19.51
N ILE A 89 -16.57 20.57 -19.66
CA ILE A 89 -18.00 20.38 -19.94
C ILE A 89 -18.80 20.30 -18.61
N ASN A 90 -18.21 19.77 -17.55
CA ASN A 90 -18.85 19.52 -16.27
C ASN A 90 -18.00 20.10 -15.11
N PRO A 91 -17.89 21.42 -14.98
CA PRO A 91 -17.00 22.02 -14.00
C PRO A 91 -17.42 21.71 -12.57
N GLY A 92 -16.44 21.35 -11.73
CA GLY A 92 -16.64 21.11 -10.31
C GLY A 92 -17.26 19.77 -9.94
N VAL A 93 -17.41 18.84 -10.90
CA VAL A 93 -18.02 17.52 -10.65
C VAL A 93 -17.00 16.50 -10.14
N ILE A 94 -15.71 16.63 -10.51
CA ILE A 94 -14.67 15.65 -10.14
C ILE A 94 -14.25 15.83 -8.67
N PRO A 95 -14.48 14.82 -7.78
CA PRO A 95 -14.18 14.94 -6.35
C PRO A 95 -12.70 15.18 -6.04
N GLU A 96 -11.79 14.57 -6.81
CA GLU A 96 -10.34 14.74 -6.66
C GLU A 96 -9.94 16.22 -6.80
N LEU A 97 -10.50 16.94 -7.79
CA LEU A 97 -10.23 18.36 -8.01
C LEU A 97 -10.80 19.25 -6.89
N GLN A 98 -11.96 18.86 -6.34
CA GLN A 98 -12.53 19.54 -5.19
C GLN A 98 -11.67 19.37 -3.94
N LEU A 99 -11.14 18.18 -3.70
CA LEU A 99 -10.21 17.90 -2.60
C LEU A 99 -8.93 18.73 -2.70
N ILE A 100 -8.35 18.85 -3.90
CA ILE A 100 -7.19 19.72 -4.16
C ILE A 100 -7.54 21.19 -3.88
N LYS A 101 -8.66 21.70 -4.37
CA LYS A 101 -9.13 23.07 -4.12
C LYS A 101 -9.39 23.34 -2.63
N ALA A 102 -9.89 22.35 -1.88
CA ALA A 102 -10.14 22.44 -0.44
C ALA A 102 -8.85 22.33 0.42
N ARG A 103 -7.68 22.45 -0.17
CA ARG A 103 -6.39 22.32 0.49
C ARG A 103 -6.21 20.98 1.21
N GLY A 104 -6.45 19.87 0.49
CA GLY A 104 -6.33 18.54 1.05
C GLY A 104 -4.91 18.20 1.49
N CYS A 105 -4.04 17.76 0.59
CA CYS A 105 -2.69 17.31 0.91
C CYS A 105 -1.62 18.27 0.38
N PHE A 106 -0.68 18.68 1.25
CA PHE A 106 0.50 19.48 0.88
C PHE A 106 1.76 18.78 1.38
N ALA A 107 2.70 18.48 0.49
CA ALA A 107 3.97 17.86 0.86
C ALA A 107 4.82 18.69 1.83
N SER A 108 4.61 19.99 1.90
CA SER A 108 5.24 20.91 2.86
C SER A 108 4.57 20.95 4.23
N ALA A 109 3.42 20.28 4.41
CA ALA A 109 2.77 20.21 5.71
C ALA A 109 3.63 19.44 6.72
N LYS A 110 3.67 19.91 7.96
CA LYS A 110 4.41 19.23 9.04
C LYS A 110 3.81 17.89 9.42
N SER A 111 2.50 17.71 9.23
CA SER A 111 1.79 16.44 9.43
C SER A 111 0.63 16.32 8.47
N PHE A 112 0.31 15.08 8.14
CA PHE A 112 -0.83 14.74 7.27
C PHE A 112 -1.31 13.31 7.55
N ASP A 113 -2.63 13.08 7.45
CA ASP A 113 -3.25 11.78 7.66
C ASP A 113 -4.49 11.65 6.76
N TRP A 114 -4.46 10.72 5.82
CA TRP A 114 -5.58 10.47 4.91
C TRP A 114 -6.87 10.02 5.62
N ARG A 115 -6.79 9.52 6.86
CA ARG A 115 -7.97 9.15 7.66
C ARG A 115 -8.82 10.37 7.98
N THR A 116 -8.19 11.51 8.22
CA THR A 116 -8.90 12.79 8.54
C THR A 116 -9.75 13.29 7.38
N PHE A 117 -9.48 12.80 6.17
CA PHE A 117 -10.25 13.08 4.95
C PHE A 117 -11.19 11.93 4.56
N ASN A 118 -11.31 10.88 5.38
CA ASN A 118 -12.06 9.66 5.07
C ASN A 118 -11.58 8.98 3.77
N LYS A 119 -10.27 8.97 3.52
CA LYS A 119 -9.66 8.39 2.32
C LYS A 119 -8.86 7.12 2.61
N VAL A 120 -9.16 6.47 3.72
CA VAL A 120 -8.61 5.17 4.11
C VAL A 120 -9.76 4.21 4.45
N THR A 121 -9.74 3.03 3.85
CA THR A 121 -10.70 1.96 4.13
C THR A 121 -10.38 1.24 5.45
N PRO A 122 -11.32 0.48 6.05
CA PRO A 122 -11.11 -0.24 7.30
C PRO A 122 -9.87 -1.16 7.26
N VAL A 123 -9.27 -1.36 8.42
CA VAL A 123 -8.17 -2.33 8.61
C VAL A 123 -8.66 -3.75 8.36
N ARG A 124 -7.89 -4.54 7.60
CA ARG A 124 -8.16 -5.94 7.28
C ARG A 124 -7.21 -6.87 8.03
N ASN A 125 -7.51 -8.17 7.98
CA ASN A 125 -6.67 -9.19 8.62
C ASN A 125 -6.34 -10.31 7.61
N GLN A 126 -5.06 -10.41 7.24
CA GLN A 126 -4.55 -11.45 6.34
C GLN A 126 -4.47 -12.84 6.97
N GLY A 127 -4.59 -12.95 8.30
CA GLY A 127 -4.44 -14.23 9.00
C GLY A 127 -3.09 -14.90 8.72
N GLY A 128 -3.04 -16.23 8.74
CA GLY A 128 -1.82 -17.02 8.54
C GLY A 128 -1.39 -17.22 7.08
N CYS A 129 -1.71 -16.29 6.18
CA CYS A 129 -1.32 -16.34 4.76
C CYS A 129 -0.37 -15.16 4.45
N GLY A 130 0.77 -15.43 3.81
CA GLY A 130 1.78 -14.44 3.42
C GLY A 130 1.34 -13.51 2.28
N SER A 131 0.14 -12.97 2.37
CA SER A 131 -0.52 -12.15 1.35
C SER A 131 -0.44 -10.65 1.59
N CYS A 132 0.43 -10.19 2.50
CA CYS A 132 0.62 -8.77 2.82
C CYS A 132 0.81 -7.88 1.57
N TRP A 133 1.47 -8.40 0.54
CA TRP A 133 1.64 -7.75 -0.76
C TRP A 133 0.30 -7.44 -1.46
N ALA A 134 -0.71 -8.33 -1.36
CA ALA A 134 -2.04 -8.13 -1.93
C ALA A 134 -2.82 -7.07 -1.13
N PHE A 135 -2.79 -7.14 0.20
CA PHE A 135 -3.42 -6.15 1.08
C PHE A 135 -2.82 -4.75 0.90
N ALA A 136 -1.49 -4.64 0.80
CA ALA A 136 -0.85 -3.36 0.52
C ALA A 136 -1.21 -2.80 -0.86
N THR A 137 -1.31 -3.66 -1.88
CA THR A 137 -1.78 -3.28 -3.23
C THR A 137 -3.19 -2.69 -3.18
N LEU A 138 -4.12 -3.40 -2.54
CA LEU A 138 -5.51 -2.97 -2.47
C LEU A 138 -5.72 -1.81 -1.50
N GLY A 139 -4.96 -1.72 -0.42
CA GLY A 139 -5.02 -0.56 0.46
C GLY A 139 -4.70 0.76 -0.26
N ALA A 140 -3.69 0.75 -1.14
CA ALA A 140 -3.38 1.91 -1.99
C ALA A 140 -4.47 2.15 -3.05
N TYR A 141 -4.97 1.09 -3.69
CA TYR A 141 -6.04 1.18 -4.69
C TYR A 141 -7.33 1.76 -4.10
N GLU A 142 -7.78 1.26 -2.96
CA GLU A 142 -9.00 1.69 -2.28
C GLU A 142 -8.92 3.16 -1.84
N GLY A 143 -7.76 3.58 -1.33
CA GLY A 143 -7.50 4.99 -1.02
C GLY A 143 -7.54 5.87 -2.27
N SER A 144 -6.93 5.45 -3.37
CA SER A 144 -7.01 6.14 -4.66
C SER A 144 -8.45 6.21 -5.17
N ASN A 145 -9.24 5.15 -5.03
CA ASN A 145 -10.65 5.12 -5.43
C ASN A 145 -11.50 6.10 -4.60
N LEU A 146 -11.27 6.16 -3.29
CA LEU A 146 -11.93 7.14 -2.42
C LEU A 146 -11.59 8.59 -2.79
N ILE A 147 -10.35 8.85 -3.19
CA ILE A 147 -9.92 10.20 -3.63
C ILE A 147 -10.56 10.55 -4.97
N ARG A 148 -10.48 9.67 -5.96
CA ARG A 148 -10.91 9.95 -7.34
C ARG A 148 -12.42 9.91 -7.53
N ASN A 149 -13.09 8.98 -6.86
CA ASN A 149 -14.50 8.65 -7.09
C ASN A 149 -15.40 9.00 -5.90
N ASN A 150 -14.82 9.32 -4.76
CA ASN A 150 -15.53 9.54 -3.49
C ASN A 150 -16.49 8.38 -3.12
N THR A 151 -16.13 7.17 -3.54
CA THR A 151 -16.91 5.95 -3.33
C THR A 151 -15.99 4.90 -2.71
N ALA A 152 -16.43 4.26 -1.65
CA ALA A 152 -15.69 3.17 -1.05
C ALA A 152 -15.64 1.96 -2.00
N ALA A 153 -14.48 1.32 -2.07
CA ALA A 153 -14.28 0.02 -2.67
C ALA A 153 -13.90 -0.95 -1.56
N ASP A 154 -14.52 -2.11 -1.54
CA ASP A 154 -14.15 -3.26 -0.74
C ASP A 154 -13.67 -4.33 -1.70
N ALA A 155 -12.38 -4.27 -2.03
CA ALA A 155 -11.77 -5.01 -3.12
C ALA A 155 -11.19 -6.35 -2.62
N SER A 156 -11.43 -7.43 -3.37
CA SER A 156 -11.03 -8.78 -2.97
C SER A 156 -9.53 -9.02 -3.14
N GLU A 157 -8.81 -9.18 -2.05
CA GLU A 157 -7.44 -9.68 -2.03
C GLU A 157 -7.39 -11.15 -2.48
N GLN A 158 -8.42 -11.92 -2.13
CA GLN A 158 -8.50 -13.32 -2.50
C GLN A 158 -8.50 -13.53 -4.02
N GLN A 159 -9.18 -12.67 -4.77
CA GLN A 159 -9.19 -12.76 -6.23
C GLN A 159 -7.79 -12.56 -6.83
N ILE A 160 -6.98 -11.65 -6.29
CA ILE A 160 -5.61 -11.42 -6.74
C ILE A 160 -4.71 -12.60 -6.37
N ILE A 161 -4.88 -13.17 -5.19
CA ILE A 161 -4.15 -14.36 -4.73
C ILE A 161 -4.50 -15.56 -5.62
N ASN A 162 -5.79 -15.80 -5.90
CA ASN A 162 -6.26 -16.89 -6.71
C ASN A 162 -5.75 -16.81 -8.16
N TRP A 163 -5.57 -15.60 -8.72
CA TRP A 163 -4.96 -15.43 -10.03
C TRP A 163 -3.50 -15.93 -10.06
N GLY A 164 -2.75 -15.79 -8.97
CA GLY A 164 -1.42 -16.38 -8.79
C GLY A 164 -0.27 -15.70 -9.55
N GLY A 165 -0.57 -14.77 -10.47
CA GLY A 165 0.45 -14.13 -11.31
C GLY A 165 1.40 -13.17 -10.57
N SER A 166 1.00 -12.69 -9.38
CA SER A 166 1.80 -11.80 -8.52
C SER A 166 2.41 -12.50 -7.33
N GLY A 167 1.91 -13.70 -6.99
CA GLY A 167 2.29 -14.43 -5.80
C GLY A 167 1.16 -15.31 -5.27
N SER A 168 1.31 -15.72 -4.01
CA SER A 168 0.41 -16.64 -3.31
C SER A 168 0.46 -16.38 -1.81
N CYS A 169 -0.12 -17.25 -0.98
CA CYS A 169 0.13 -17.27 0.47
C CYS A 169 1.61 -17.53 0.84
N GLY A 170 2.43 -17.99 -0.09
CA GLY A 170 3.89 -18.14 0.06
C GLY A 170 4.68 -16.86 -0.23
N GLY A 171 4.01 -15.77 -0.51
CA GLY A 171 4.58 -14.46 -0.79
C GLY A 171 4.39 -13.97 -2.22
N GLY A 172 4.72 -12.70 -2.43
CA GLY A 172 4.58 -12.03 -3.71
C GLY A 172 5.05 -10.58 -3.71
N TRP A 173 4.74 -9.87 -4.81
CA TRP A 173 5.06 -8.46 -5.01
C TRP A 173 3.95 -7.76 -5.76
N TRP A 174 3.79 -6.46 -5.58
CA TRP A 174 2.65 -5.68 -6.08
C TRP A 174 2.69 -5.31 -7.56
N SER A 175 3.84 -5.35 -8.24
CA SER A 175 3.92 -4.90 -9.64
C SER A 175 2.89 -5.59 -10.54
N LYS A 176 2.91 -6.91 -10.59
CA LYS A 176 1.95 -7.68 -11.40
C LYS A 176 0.51 -7.61 -10.85
N ALA A 177 0.33 -7.36 -9.54
CA ALA A 177 -0.99 -7.14 -8.98
C ALA A 177 -1.60 -5.82 -9.47
N PHE A 178 -0.82 -4.76 -9.56
CA PHE A 178 -1.25 -3.51 -10.17
C PHE A 178 -1.53 -3.66 -11.69
N ASP A 179 -0.70 -4.43 -12.41
CA ASP A 179 -0.96 -4.74 -13.81
C ASP A 179 -2.28 -5.53 -13.98
N TYR A 180 -2.54 -6.47 -13.08
CA TYR A 180 -3.81 -7.20 -13.03
C TYR A 180 -4.99 -6.27 -12.79
N LEU A 181 -4.88 -5.31 -11.85
CA LEU A 181 -5.93 -4.31 -11.59
C LEU A 181 -6.22 -3.44 -12.82
N ILE A 182 -5.23 -3.15 -13.66
CA ILE A 182 -5.45 -2.38 -14.89
C ILE A 182 -6.11 -3.26 -15.97
N ASN A 183 -5.57 -4.45 -16.19
CA ASN A 183 -5.95 -5.31 -17.31
C ASN A 183 -7.26 -6.08 -17.07
N LYS A 184 -7.46 -6.56 -15.85
CA LYS A 184 -8.59 -7.41 -15.47
C LYS A 184 -9.48 -6.75 -14.41
N GLY A 185 -8.87 -6.08 -13.44
CA GLY A 185 -9.56 -5.62 -12.25
C GLY A 185 -9.70 -6.71 -11.19
N THR A 186 -10.26 -6.37 -10.03
CA THR A 186 -10.59 -7.35 -8.99
C THR A 186 -12.08 -7.34 -8.64
N ALA A 187 -12.54 -8.45 -8.09
CA ALA A 187 -13.91 -8.62 -7.59
C ALA A 187 -14.15 -7.77 -6.33
N THR A 188 -15.40 -7.72 -5.87
CA THR A 188 -15.70 -7.24 -4.51
C THR A 188 -15.34 -8.31 -3.50
N GLU A 189 -15.02 -7.92 -2.28
CA GLU A 189 -14.80 -8.84 -1.16
C GLU A 189 -16.03 -9.73 -0.90
N ALA A 190 -17.24 -9.19 -1.06
CA ALA A 190 -18.48 -9.95 -0.94
C ALA A 190 -18.62 -11.05 -2.01
N THR A 191 -18.07 -10.85 -3.21
CA THR A 191 -18.16 -11.83 -4.31
C THR A 191 -17.08 -12.93 -4.19
N VAL A 192 -15.89 -12.56 -3.76
CA VAL A 192 -14.76 -13.48 -3.52
C VAL A 192 -14.18 -13.18 -2.14
N PRO A 193 -14.80 -13.71 -1.08
CA PRO A 193 -14.37 -13.44 0.29
C PRO A 193 -12.96 -13.96 0.58
N TYR A 194 -12.25 -13.24 1.44
CA TYR A 194 -10.92 -13.64 1.87
C TYR A 194 -10.95 -14.91 2.74
N THR A 195 -10.15 -15.90 2.38
CA THR A 195 -10.09 -17.21 3.03
C THR A 195 -8.71 -17.56 3.61
N ALA A 196 -7.72 -16.70 3.44
CA ALA A 196 -6.32 -16.92 3.84
C ALA A 196 -5.70 -18.21 3.25
N THR A 197 -6.12 -18.61 2.04
CA THR A 197 -5.67 -19.82 1.32
C THR A 197 -5.45 -19.54 -0.16
N ASN A 198 -4.73 -20.42 -0.84
CA ASN A 198 -4.64 -20.41 -2.29
C ASN A 198 -5.82 -21.21 -2.86
N ASN A 199 -6.75 -20.54 -3.53
CA ASN A 199 -7.91 -21.18 -4.17
C ASN A 199 -7.77 -21.14 -5.69
N PRO A 200 -8.52 -21.98 -6.43
CA PRO A 200 -8.56 -21.92 -7.89
C PRO A 200 -9.05 -20.56 -8.41
N TYR A 201 -8.39 -20.06 -9.46
CA TYR A 201 -8.80 -18.84 -10.12
C TYR A 201 -10.01 -19.04 -11.03
N ASN A 202 -11.02 -18.21 -10.90
CA ASN A 202 -12.16 -18.17 -11.80
C ASN A 202 -12.17 -16.87 -12.63
N PRO A 203 -11.84 -16.93 -13.94
CA PRO A 203 -11.78 -15.75 -14.80
C PRO A 203 -13.16 -15.17 -15.17
N SER A 204 -14.26 -15.88 -14.88
CA SER A 204 -15.64 -15.46 -15.22
C SER A 204 -16.25 -14.54 -14.15
N ILE A 205 -15.59 -14.35 -13.02
CA ILE A 205 -16.07 -13.47 -11.96
C ILE A 205 -15.96 -12.01 -12.40
N ALA A 206 -17.03 -11.24 -12.14
CA ALA A 206 -17.06 -9.80 -12.42
C ALA A 206 -16.01 -9.06 -11.59
N THR A 207 -15.25 -8.16 -12.23
CA THR A 207 -14.16 -7.40 -11.63
C THR A 207 -14.40 -5.90 -11.80
N PRO A 208 -15.27 -5.29 -10.97
CA PRO A 208 -15.65 -3.89 -11.10
C PRO A 208 -14.52 -2.92 -10.72
N TYR A 209 -13.61 -3.33 -9.87
CA TYR A 209 -12.57 -2.47 -9.32
C TYR A 209 -11.31 -2.51 -10.18
N ARG A 210 -10.99 -1.38 -10.82
CA ARG A 210 -9.90 -1.28 -11.80
C ARG A 210 -9.04 -0.04 -11.57
N SER A 211 -7.74 -0.21 -11.76
CA SER A 211 -6.80 0.90 -11.90
C SER A 211 -6.71 1.38 -13.35
N ILE A 212 -6.20 2.59 -13.54
CA ILE A 212 -5.83 3.13 -14.85
C ILE A 212 -4.31 3.16 -15.04
N ALA A 213 -3.58 3.45 -13.96
CA ALA A 213 -2.13 3.57 -13.96
C ALA A 213 -1.56 3.18 -12.59
N TRP A 214 -0.28 2.82 -12.56
CA TRP A 214 0.53 2.71 -11.37
C TRP A 214 2.00 2.99 -11.71
N GLY A 215 2.80 3.32 -10.70
CA GLY A 215 4.24 3.51 -10.87
C GLY A 215 4.97 3.48 -9.53
N TYR A 216 6.29 3.40 -9.59
CA TYR A 216 7.15 3.55 -8.42
C TYR A 216 7.41 5.03 -8.12
N VAL A 217 7.55 5.36 -6.85
CA VAL A 217 7.89 6.73 -6.43
C VAL A 217 9.32 7.06 -6.88
N LYS A 218 10.26 6.15 -6.62
CA LYS A 218 11.65 6.30 -7.05
C LYS A 218 11.91 5.52 -8.34
N PRO A 219 12.62 6.09 -9.32
CA PRO A 219 12.81 5.45 -10.63
C PRO A 219 13.50 4.08 -10.59
N ASP A 220 14.34 3.81 -9.59
CA ASP A 220 15.04 2.54 -9.39
C ASP A 220 14.31 1.57 -8.44
N GLY A 221 13.14 1.96 -7.93
CA GLY A 221 12.37 1.18 -6.94
C GLY A 221 13.00 1.11 -5.55
N GLY A 222 14.08 1.82 -5.28
CA GLY A 222 14.69 1.92 -3.96
C GLY A 222 13.84 2.72 -2.97
N ILE A 223 14.42 3.09 -1.82
CA ILE A 223 13.74 3.93 -0.81
C ILE A 223 13.77 5.38 -1.28
N PRO A 224 12.62 6.03 -1.49
CA PRO A 224 12.56 7.45 -1.81
C PRO A 224 12.92 8.32 -0.60
N THR A 225 13.30 9.55 -0.85
CA THR A 225 13.41 10.56 0.20
C THR A 225 12.05 10.87 0.84
N VAL A 226 12.06 11.45 2.05
CA VAL A 226 10.84 11.87 2.72
C VAL A 226 10.03 12.84 1.86
N ALA A 227 10.70 13.77 1.18
CA ALA A 227 10.06 14.75 0.30
C ALA A 227 9.39 14.08 -0.92
N GLU A 228 10.05 13.12 -1.57
CA GLU A 228 9.48 12.37 -2.69
C GLU A 228 8.26 11.56 -2.27
N MET A 229 8.30 10.88 -1.13
CA MET A 229 7.16 10.12 -0.62
C MET A 229 5.97 11.01 -0.25
N LYS A 230 6.19 12.15 0.41
CA LYS A 230 5.14 13.12 0.72
C LYS A 230 4.49 13.66 -0.57
N LEU A 231 5.32 14.02 -1.55
CA LEU A 231 4.84 14.51 -2.86
C LEU A 231 4.01 13.45 -3.58
N ALA A 232 4.49 12.21 -3.63
CA ALA A 232 3.79 11.09 -4.26
C ALA A 232 2.45 10.81 -3.55
N MET A 233 2.44 10.83 -2.21
CA MET A 233 1.23 10.61 -1.40
C MET A 233 0.20 11.72 -1.63
N CYS A 234 0.61 12.97 -1.77
CA CYS A 234 -0.30 14.06 -2.09
C CYS A 234 -0.81 14.01 -3.53
N LYS A 235 -0.01 13.50 -4.46
CA LYS A 235 -0.36 13.42 -5.88
C LYS A 235 -1.26 12.22 -6.20
N HIS A 236 -1.06 11.09 -5.54
CA HIS A 236 -1.67 9.82 -5.92
C HIS A 236 -2.52 9.18 -4.81
N GLY A 237 -2.42 9.65 -3.57
CA GLY A 237 -3.07 9.05 -2.40
C GLY A 237 -2.15 8.10 -1.62
N PRO A 238 -2.70 7.19 -0.81
CA PRO A 238 -1.96 6.18 -0.08
C PRO A 238 -1.01 5.38 -0.96
N LEU A 239 0.16 5.01 -0.42
CA LEU A 239 1.21 4.28 -1.15
C LEU A 239 1.35 2.85 -0.63
N THR A 240 1.65 1.91 -1.53
CA THR A 240 2.14 0.58 -1.18
C THR A 240 3.63 0.68 -0.92
N VAL A 241 4.13 0.17 0.21
CA VAL A 241 5.54 0.19 0.56
C VAL A 241 5.98 -1.11 1.22
N ALA A 242 7.24 -1.50 1.03
CA ALA A 242 7.84 -2.57 1.80
C ALA A 242 8.51 -2.05 3.07
N VAL A 243 8.63 -2.95 4.02
CA VAL A 243 9.32 -2.77 5.30
C VAL A 243 9.95 -4.10 5.73
N ARG A 244 11.00 -4.05 6.55
CA ARG A 244 11.50 -5.23 7.26
C ARG A 244 10.75 -5.37 8.57
N VAL A 245 9.99 -6.44 8.75
CA VAL A 245 9.37 -6.76 10.04
C VAL A 245 10.21 -7.73 10.84
N THR A 246 10.17 -7.57 12.16
CA THR A 246 10.89 -8.31 13.19
C THR A 246 9.91 -8.77 14.26
N PRO A 247 10.32 -9.61 15.22
CA PRO A 247 9.48 -9.91 16.39
C PRO A 247 9.04 -8.66 17.16
N ALA A 248 9.86 -7.60 17.21
CA ALA A 248 9.50 -6.33 17.85
C ALA A 248 8.38 -5.61 17.08
N PHE A 249 8.43 -5.61 15.74
CA PHE A 249 7.36 -5.09 14.90
C PHE A 249 6.06 -5.90 15.09
N GLN A 250 6.16 -7.23 15.17
CA GLN A 250 5.04 -8.13 15.39
C GLN A 250 4.33 -7.85 16.73
N GLY A 251 5.12 -7.55 17.77
CA GLY A 251 4.62 -7.21 19.10
C GLY A 251 4.27 -5.73 19.32
N TYR A 252 4.44 -4.85 18.33
CA TYR A 252 4.19 -3.42 18.47
C TYR A 252 2.75 -3.10 18.90
N VAL A 253 2.59 -2.22 19.88
CA VAL A 253 1.27 -1.78 20.38
C VAL A 253 1.09 -0.26 20.34
N SER A 254 2.14 0.53 20.57
CA SER A 254 2.04 2.01 20.58
C SER A 254 3.40 2.70 20.52
N GLY A 255 3.41 4.02 20.36
CA GLY A 255 4.61 4.85 20.29
C GLY A 255 5.11 5.03 18.84
N VAL A 256 6.35 5.50 18.69
CA VAL A 256 7.01 5.59 17.39
C VAL A 256 7.99 4.45 17.25
N PHE A 257 7.69 3.52 16.34
CA PHE A 257 8.57 2.38 16.04
C PHE A 257 9.84 2.88 15.33
N ASN A 258 10.98 2.80 16.00
CA ASN A 258 12.26 3.34 15.55
C ASN A 258 13.40 2.33 15.58
N GLU A 259 13.09 1.02 15.51
CA GLU A 259 14.07 -0.04 15.35
C GLU A 259 14.88 0.15 14.06
N GLN A 260 16.15 -0.27 14.05
CA GLN A 260 17.07 -0.21 12.92
C GLN A 260 17.55 -1.61 12.54
N ALA A 261 16.60 -2.49 12.19
CA ALA A 261 16.94 -3.87 11.82
C ALA A 261 17.58 -3.94 10.42
N GLN A 262 18.70 -4.65 10.33
CA GLN A 262 19.41 -4.90 9.08
C GLN A 262 18.86 -6.14 8.36
N GLY A 263 18.95 -6.15 7.03
CA GLY A 263 18.58 -7.27 6.17
C GLY A 263 17.45 -6.95 5.18
N PRO A 264 17.03 -7.93 4.37
CA PRO A 264 16.03 -7.72 3.32
C PRO A 264 14.66 -7.38 3.89
N ILE A 265 13.89 -6.63 3.11
CA ILE A 265 12.45 -6.40 3.38
C ILE A 265 11.69 -7.74 3.27
N ASN A 266 10.60 -7.86 4.01
CA ASN A 266 9.79 -9.07 4.02
C ASN A 266 8.28 -8.83 4.16
N HIS A 267 7.83 -7.57 4.29
CA HIS A 267 6.42 -7.25 4.50
C HIS A 267 5.98 -6.05 3.66
N GLY A 268 4.71 -6.04 3.25
CA GLY A 268 4.07 -4.94 2.54
C GLY A 268 3.00 -4.28 3.40
N VAL A 269 3.00 -2.95 3.43
CA VAL A 269 2.01 -2.12 4.17
C VAL A 269 1.55 -0.95 3.32
N THR A 270 0.47 -0.29 3.75
CA THR A 270 -0.03 0.92 3.10
C THR A 270 0.39 2.17 3.89
N LEU A 271 1.13 3.07 3.26
CA LEU A 271 1.55 4.36 3.82
C LEU A 271 0.42 5.37 3.62
N ILE A 272 -0.05 6.00 4.70
CA ILE A 272 -1.27 6.85 4.70
C ILE A 272 -1.07 8.24 5.28
N GLY A 273 0.12 8.58 5.79
CA GLY A 273 0.38 9.88 6.38
C GLY A 273 1.79 10.03 6.93
N TRP A 274 2.06 11.16 7.52
CA TRP A 274 3.33 11.50 8.15
C TRP A 274 3.17 12.52 9.28
N ASP A 275 4.19 12.61 10.13
CA ASP A 275 4.32 13.62 11.16
C ASP A 275 5.81 13.98 11.34
N ASP A 276 6.20 15.20 10.96
CA ASP A 276 7.59 15.66 11.03
C ASP A 276 8.05 15.88 12.48
N GLN A 277 7.15 16.15 13.41
CA GLN A 277 7.51 16.26 14.81
C GLN A 277 7.88 14.90 15.40
N LYS A 278 7.21 13.83 14.93
CA LYS A 278 7.55 12.45 15.27
C LYS A 278 8.70 11.90 14.43
N GLN A 279 9.07 12.56 13.31
CA GLN A 279 9.95 12.02 12.28
C GLN A 279 9.50 10.64 11.81
N ALA A 280 8.19 10.47 11.57
CA ALA A 280 7.57 9.17 11.34
C ALA A 280 6.50 9.19 10.26
N TRP A 281 6.36 8.03 9.61
CA TRP A 281 5.27 7.69 8.73
C TRP A 281 4.13 7.05 9.51
N LEU A 282 2.90 7.29 9.06
CA LEU A 282 1.72 6.55 9.50
C LEU A 282 1.42 5.45 8.49
N ILE A 283 1.41 4.20 8.95
CA ILE A 283 1.07 3.04 8.14
C ILE A 283 -0.24 2.38 8.59
N LYS A 284 -0.97 1.81 7.62
CA LYS A 284 -2.06 0.86 7.80
C LYS A 284 -1.51 -0.53 7.50
N ASN A 285 -1.61 -1.43 8.49
CA ASN A 285 -1.19 -2.83 8.37
C ASN A 285 -2.39 -3.74 8.06
N SER A 286 -2.12 -5.01 7.79
CA SER A 286 -3.10 -6.05 7.46
C SER A 286 -3.15 -7.18 8.50
N TRP A 287 -2.92 -6.87 9.78
CA TRP A 287 -2.94 -7.85 10.88
C TRP A 287 -4.13 -7.65 11.85
N GLY A 288 -5.22 -7.03 11.35
CA GLY A 288 -6.40 -6.72 12.13
C GLY A 288 -6.19 -5.59 13.14
N THR A 289 -7.28 -5.22 13.81
CA THR A 289 -7.29 -4.16 14.84
C THR A 289 -6.70 -4.60 16.18
N GLY A 290 -6.43 -5.89 16.36
CA GLY A 290 -5.73 -6.46 17.52
C GLY A 290 -4.21 -6.35 17.46
N TRP A 291 -3.67 -5.56 16.52
CA TRP A 291 -2.26 -5.22 16.38
C TRP A 291 -2.10 -3.70 16.30
N GLY A 292 -1.05 -3.16 16.93
CA GLY A 292 -0.70 -1.76 16.89
C GLY A 292 -1.75 -0.85 17.51
N ASP A 293 -1.84 0.38 17.02
CA ASP A 293 -2.92 1.30 17.39
C ASP A 293 -4.13 1.05 16.46
N ASN A 294 -4.95 0.05 16.82
CA ASN A 294 -6.11 -0.38 16.02
C ASN A 294 -5.77 -0.75 14.56
N GLY A 295 -4.63 -1.40 14.33
CA GLY A 295 -4.12 -1.81 13.02
C GLY A 295 -3.20 -0.81 12.34
N TYR A 296 -2.88 0.30 13.01
CA TYR A 296 -1.98 1.35 12.53
C TYR A 296 -0.69 1.41 13.34
N MET A 297 0.34 2.02 12.77
CA MET A 297 1.62 2.28 13.41
C MET A 297 2.23 3.58 12.94
N TRP A 298 2.84 4.30 13.88
CA TRP A 298 3.83 5.32 13.56
C TRP A 298 5.21 4.66 13.48
N ILE A 299 5.87 4.76 12.31
CA ILE A 299 7.21 4.18 12.07
C ILE A 299 8.18 5.26 11.64
N GLY A 300 9.34 5.33 12.29
CA GLY A 300 10.37 6.32 11.98
C GLY A 300 10.76 6.34 10.50
N TYR A 301 11.01 7.52 9.95
CA TYR A 301 11.31 7.71 8.52
C TYR A 301 12.43 6.80 7.99
N ASN A 302 13.40 6.45 8.83
CA ASN A 302 14.54 5.62 8.45
C ASN A 302 14.50 4.22 9.10
N SER A 303 13.38 3.84 9.70
CA SER A 303 13.26 2.56 10.43
C SER A 303 13.04 1.40 9.44
N ASN A 304 13.77 0.32 9.65
CA ASN A 304 13.54 -1.01 9.05
C ASN A 304 13.27 -0.98 7.52
N SER A 305 13.99 -0.14 6.79
CA SER A 305 13.87 0.02 5.32
C SER A 305 12.45 0.39 4.86
N ILE A 306 11.65 1.06 5.71
CA ILE A 306 10.31 1.52 5.32
C ILE A 306 10.35 2.40 4.07
N GLY A 307 9.47 2.15 3.11
CA GLY A 307 9.43 2.87 1.84
C GLY A 307 10.16 2.19 0.69
N TYR A 308 10.84 1.05 0.91
CA TYR A 308 11.43 0.30 -0.19
C TYR A 308 10.35 -0.14 -1.18
N GLY A 309 10.61 0.03 -2.48
CA GLY A 309 9.65 -0.28 -3.53
C GLY A 309 8.36 0.54 -3.48
N ALA A 310 8.39 1.73 -2.86
CA ALA A 310 7.21 2.58 -2.75
C ALA A 310 6.53 2.78 -4.11
N ALA A 311 5.25 2.44 -4.17
CA ALA A 311 4.46 2.49 -5.40
C ALA A 311 3.10 3.14 -5.13
N TRP A 312 2.61 3.83 -6.16
CA TRP A 312 1.29 4.43 -6.19
C TRP A 312 0.43 3.76 -7.26
N THR A 313 -0.87 3.82 -7.09
CA THR A 313 -1.82 3.45 -8.14
C THR A 313 -2.91 4.50 -8.27
N GLN A 314 -3.54 4.55 -9.43
CA GLN A 314 -4.62 5.46 -9.75
C GLN A 314 -5.85 4.67 -10.18
N ALA A 315 -6.93 4.73 -9.39
CA ALA A 315 -8.19 4.09 -9.73
C ALA A 315 -8.79 4.69 -11.01
N ARG A 316 -9.52 3.91 -11.80
CA ARG A 316 -10.32 4.46 -12.91
C ARG A 316 -11.34 5.45 -12.39
N SER A 317 -11.55 6.54 -13.15
CA SER A 317 -12.60 7.47 -12.85
C SER A 317 -13.98 6.88 -13.18
N ASN A 318 -14.96 7.15 -12.31
CA ASN A 318 -16.37 6.86 -12.57
C ASN A 318 -17.07 8.01 -13.33
N PHE A 319 -16.42 9.17 -13.45
CA PHE A 319 -17.00 10.39 -14.02
C PHE A 319 -16.80 10.49 -15.53
N TYR A 320 -15.67 10.05 -16.03
CA TYR A 320 -15.38 10.03 -17.46
C TYR A 320 -14.87 8.66 -17.90
N LYS A 321 -15.19 8.29 -19.14
CA LYS A 321 -14.78 7.01 -19.72
C LYS A 321 -13.72 7.23 -20.78
N LEU A 322 -12.68 6.45 -20.74
CA LEU A 322 -11.74 6.36 -21.85
C LEU A 322 -12.41 5.64 -23.03
N SER A 323 -12.16 6.13 -24.24
CA SER A 323 -12.64 5.43 -25.43
C SER A 323 -12.02 4.04 -25.56
N PRO A 324 -12.67 3.09 -26.26
CA PRO A 324 -12.10 1.78 -26.53
C PRO A 324 -10.71 1.83 -27.14
N ASP A 325 -10.44 2.79 -28.01
CA ASP A 325 -9.14 2.98 -28.67
C ASP A 325 -8.07 3.42 -27.66
N LEU A 326 -8.39 4.33 -26.73
CA LEU A 326 -7.49 4.74 -25.67
C LEU A 326 -7.20 3.58 -24.70
N LEU A 327 -8.20 2.79 -24.34
CA LEU A 327 -8.03 1.59 -23.51
C LEU A 327 -7.14 0.55 -24.20
N LYS A 328 -7.33 0.35 -25.52
CA LYS A 328 -6.46 -0.53 -26.32
C LYS A 328 -5.04 -0.01 -26.35
N LYS A 329 -4.81 1.28 -26.50
CA LYS A 329 -3.49 1.92 -26.47
C LYS A 329 -2.80 1.75 -25.12
N ILE A 330 -3.53 1.92 -24.00
CA ILE A 330 -3.02 1.68 -22.65
C ILE A 330 -2.57 0.23 -22.49
N ASN A 331 -3.39 -0.73 -22.90
CA ASN A 331 -3.04 -2.15 -22.84
C ASN A 331 -1.78 -2.46 -23.67
N ILE A 332 -1.64 -1.87 -24.86
CA ILE A 332 -0.45 -2.04 -25.71
C ILE A 332 0.80 -1.52 -24.99
N PHE A 333 0.76 -0.36 -24.35
CA PHE A 333 1.90 0.18 -23.60
C PHE A 333 2.33 -0.72 -22.44
N GLN A 334 1.38 -1.37 -21.77
CA GLN A 334 1.69 -2.30 -20.69
C GLN A 334 2.29 -3.63 -21.16
N ILE A 335 1.81 -4.14 -22.31
CA ILE A 335 2.30 -5.41 -22.88
C ILE A 335 3.63 -5.22 -23.61
N ASN A 336 3.82 -4.07 -24.26
CA ASN A 336 5.01 -3.74 -25.07
C ASN A 336 5.61 -2.37 -24.68
N PRO A 337 6.25 -2.26 -23.52
CA PRO A 337 6.83 -0.98 -23.07
C PRO A 337 7.93 -0.45 -24.00
N GLU A 338 8.56 -1.29 -24.84
CA GLU A 338 9.53 -0.87 -25.84
C GLU A 338 8.98 0.12 -26.88
N LEU A 339 7.67 0.08 -27.14
CA LEU A 339 7.00 1.03 -28.05
C LEU A 339 7.03 2.47 -27.53
N ILE A 340 7.25 2.66 -26.23
CA ILE A 340 7.34 3.99 -25.62
C ILE A 340 8.68 4.67 -25.98
N LYS A 341 9.77 3.91 -26.09
CA LYS A 341 11.09 4.43 -26.47
C LYS A 341 11.15 4.98 -27.90
N VAL A 342 10.33 4.45 -28.81
CA VAL A 342 10.25 4.89 -30.21
C VAL A 342 9.58 6.26 -30.33
N ASN A 343 8.58 6.54 -29.51
CA ASN A 343 7.85 7.81 -29.57
C ASN A 343 8.59 8.99 -28.92
N SER A 344 9.49 8.73 -27.97
CA SER A 344 10.29 9.80 -27.32
C SER A 344 11.38 10.39 -28.24
N LYS A 345 11.82 9.65 -29.26
CA LYS A 345 12.77 10.14 -30.27
C LYS A 345 12.09 11.04 -31.34
N ASN A 346 10.78 11.00 -31.47
CA ASN A 346 10.05 11.80 -32.45
C ASN A 346 9.50 13.14 -31.89
N ILE A 347 9.70 13.42 -30.60
CA ILE A 347 9.27 14.66 -29.93
C ILE A 347 10.42 15.68 -29.79
N SER A 348 11.64 15.27 -30.15
CA SER A 348 12.84 16.12 -30.12
C SER A 348 13.30 16.56 -31.53
N ARG A 349 12.33 16.83 -32.44
CA ARG A 349 12.58 17.52 -33.71
C ARG A 349 11.60 18.66 -33.90
#